data_ff4ee717ba4e8d8c0732869b10f9c330
#
_entry.id   ff4ee717ba4e8d8c0732869b10f9c330
#
_cell.length_a   1.000
_cell.length_b   1.000
_cell.length_c   1.000
_cell.angle_alpha   90.00
_cell.angle_beta   90.00
_cell.angle_gamma   90.00
#
_symmetry.space_group_name_H-M   'P 1'
#
loop_
_entity.id
_entity.type
_entity.pdbx_description
1 polymer ?
#
loop_
_entity_poly.entity_id
_entity_poly.type
_entity_poly.pdbx_seq_one_letter_code
_entity_poly.pdbx_strand_id
1 'polypeptide(L)'
;MLFRSTKKLLLLDEPVTGLDPVMTTEMYQLIRRINREQNVTIIMVSHDIRNILPDATHILQLDQKQVFFGPTDEYLKTEAGKQFLGGADL
;
A
#
# COMPACT_ATOMS: atom_id res chain seq x y z
N MET A 1 5.27 -28.23 10.33
CA MET A 1 5.03 -27.80 10.25
C MET A 1 4.43 -27.27 9.93
N LEU A 2 4.07 -27.04 9.74
CA LEU A 2 3.63 -26.54 9.39
C LEU A 2 2.90 -25.70 9.48
N PHE A 3 2.75 -25.48 9.94
CA PHE A 3 2.22 -24.78 10.03
C PHE A 3 2.10 -23.82 9.96
N ARG A 4 2.55 -23.37 9.98
CA ARG A 4 2.61 -22.58 9.73
C ARG A 4 1.97 -21.94 8.71
N SER A 5 1.51 -22.21 8.35
CA SER A 5 0.65 -21.77 7.29
C SER A 5 -0.45 -20.84 7.75
N THR A 6 -0.58 -20.64 9.01
CA THR A 6 -1.53 -19.68 9.53
C THR A 6 -0.97 -18.28 9.30
N LYS A 7 -1.58 -17.56 8.38
CA LYS A 7 -1.17 -16.19 8.08
C LYS A 7 -2.11 -15.23 8.77
N LYS A 8 -1.53 -14.19 9.32
CA LYS A 8 -2.31 -13.12 9.92
C LYS A 8 -2.60 -12.07 8.87
N LEU A 9 -3.76 -11.45 9.02
CA LEU A 9 -4.20 -10.38 8.14
C LEU A 9 -4.46 -9.13 8.97
N LEU A 10 -3.88 -8.03 8.54
CA LEU A 10 -4.10 -6.74 9.18
C LEU A 10 -4.76 -5.80 8.17
N LEU A 11 -5.92 -5.27 8.57
CA LEU A 11 -6.64 -4.31 7.72
C LEU A 11 -6.48 -2.92 8.32
N LEU A 12 -5.94 -2.01 7.54
CA LEU A 12 -5.69 -0.64 7.96
C LEU A 12 -6.50 0.32 7.09
N ASP A 13 -7.21 1.24 7.73
CA ASP A 13 -8.01 2.23 7.01
C ASP A 13 -7.46 3.61 7.31
N GLU A 14 -6.80 4.20 6.32
CA GLU A 14 -6.20 5.53 6.41
C GLU A 14 -5.30 5.66 7.64
N PRO A 15 -4.28 4.80 7.78
CA PRO A 15 -3.52 4.73 9.03
C PRO A 15 -2.69 5.97 9.34
N VAL A 16 -2.46 6.84 8.36
CA VAL A 16 -1.61 8.02 8.59
C VAL A 16 -2.40 9.32 8.59
N THR A 17 -3.73 9.25 8.49
CA THR A 17 -4.56 10.46 8.52
C THR A 17 -4.37 11.20 9.84
N GLY A 18 -4.07 12.47 9.75
CA GLY A 18 -3.88 13.31 10.92
C GLY A 18 -2.50 13.27 11.53
N LEU A 19 -1.59 12.47 10.99
CA LEU A 19 -0.22 12.40 11.48
C LEU A 19 0.65 13.43 10.76
N ASP A 20 1.63 13.97 11.49
CA ASP A 20 2.62 14.85 10.86
C ASP A 20 3.61 14.02 10.03
N PRO A 21 4.49 14.67 9.23
CA PRO A 21 5.39 13.92 8.35
C PRO A 21 6.32 12.95 9.06
N VAL A 22 6.79 13.28 10.26
CA VAL A 22 7.67 12.39 11.01
C VAL A 22 6.92 11.16 11.46
N MET A 23 5.74 11.36 12.03
CA MET A 23 4.89 10.26 12.51
C MET A 23 4.42 9.40 11.35
N THR A 24 4.13 10.01 10.21
CA THR A 24 3.74 9.28 9.00
C THR A 24 4.85 8.33 8.56
N THR A 25 6.09 8.83 8.53
CA THR A 25 7.23 8.01 8.16
C THR A 25 7.40 6.83 9.13
N GLU A 26 7.28 7.10 10.43
CA GLU A 26 7.41 6.06 11.44
C GLU A 26 6.32 5.01 11.32
N MET A 27 5.10 5.44 11.01
CA MET A 27 3.99 4.51 10.83
C MET A 27 4.24 3.58 9.66
N TYR A 28 4.69 4.12 8.53
CA TYR A 28 4.97 3.27 7.37
C TYR A 28 6.13 2.33 7.63
N GLN A 29 7.14 2.76 8.38
CA GLN A 29 8.24 1.88 8.76
C GLN A 29 7.74 0.72 9.63
N LEU A 30 6.83 1.02 10.55
CA LEU A 30 6.24 -0.02 11.39
C LEU A 30 5.43 -1.01 10.56
N ILE A 31 4.61 -0.50 9.64
CA ILE A 31 3.80 -1.35 8.77
C ILE A 31 4.70 -2.26 7.94
N ARG A 32 5.77 -1.72 7.36
CA ARG A 32 6.73 -2.50 6.59
C ARG A 32 7.36 -3.60 7.43
N ARG A 33 7.73 -3.26 8.65
CA ARG A 33 8.36 -4.22 9.56
C ARG A 33 7.40 -5.35 9.91
N ILE A 34 6.16 -5.02 10.22
CA ILE A 34 5.15 -6.04 10.53
C ILE A 34 4.96 -6.97 9.34
N ASN A 35 4.87 -6.41 8.15
CA ASN A 35 4.68 -7.21 6.95
C ASN A 35 5.86 -8.13 6.70
N ARG A 36 7.08 -7.61 6.78
CA ARG A 36 8.27 -8.36 6.40
C ARG A 36 8.77 -9.30 7.48
N GLU A 37 8.79 -8.83 8.73
CA GLU A 37 9.40 -9.61 9.81
C GLU A 37 8.43 -10.57 10.45
N GLN A 38 7.15 -10.22 10.49
CA GLN A 38 6.15 -11.06 11.11
C GLN A 38 5.26 -11.77 10.11
N ASN A 39 5.54 -11.55 8.83
CA ASN A 39 4.84 -12.23 7.75
C ASN A 39 3.33 -12.01 7.80
N VAL A 40 2.92 -10.80 8.14
CA VAL A 40 1.53 -10.42 8.20
C VAL A 40 1.12 -9.83 6.85
N THR A 41 0.02 -10.31 6.29
CA THR A 41 -0.55 -9.72 5.09
C THR A 41 -1.25 -8.43 5.47
N ILE A 42 -0.97 -7.35 4.76
CA ILE A 42 -1.55 -6.05 5.07
C ILE A 42 -2.40 -5.59 3.91
N ILE A 43 -3.64 -5.24 4.21
CA ILE A 43 -4.54 -4.58 3.28
C ILE A 43 -4.75 -3.16 3.82
N MET A 44 -4.45 -2.18 2.98
CA MET A 44 -4.50 -0.79 3.41
C MET A 44 -5.38 0.01 2.48
N VAL A 45 -6.32 0.77 3.07
CA VAL A 45 -7.11 1.75 2.36
C VAL A 45 -6.44 3.10 2.56
N SER A 46 -6.07 3.76 1.48
CA SER A 46 -5.31 5.01 1.61
C SER A 46 -5.47 5.88 0.38
N HIS A 47 -5.40 7.18 0.59
CA HIS A 47 -5.27 8.17 -0.48
C HIS A 47 -3.82 8.62 -0.63
N ASP A 48 -2.92 8.11 0.19
CA ASP A 48 -1.51 8.51 0.21
C ASP A 48 -0.71 7.63 -0.75
N ILE A 49 -1.08 7.70 -2.01
CA ILE A 49 -0.65 6.74 -3.03
C ILE A 49 0.86 6.74 -3.22
N ARG A 50 1.47 7.92 -3.30
CA ARG A 50 2.91 8.01 -3.58
C ARG A 50 3.75 7.31 -2.53
N ASN A 51 3.34 7.40 -1.28
CA ASN A 51 4.11 6.82 -0.19
C ASN A 51 3.91 5.32 -0.07
N ILE A 52 2.80 4.77 -0.57
CA ILE A 52 2.55 3.34 -0.45
C ILE A 52 2.99 2.54 -1.68
N LEU A 53 3.08 3.17 -2.85
CA LEU A 53 3.43 2.45 -4.08
C LEU A 53 4.73 1.65 -3.99
N PRO A 54 5.81 2.19 -3.40
CA PRO A 54 7.06 1.43 -3.34
C PRO A 54 6.95 0.12 -2.56
N ASP A 55 6.02 0.04 -1.61
CA ASP A 55 5.89 -1.13 -0.75
C ASP A 55 4.75 -2.04 -1.14
N ALA A 56 3.80 -1.56 -1.95
CA ALA A 56 2.63 -2.34 -2.32
C ALA A 56 2.99 -3.36 -3.39
N THR A 57 2.50 -4.59 -3.21
CA THR A 57 2.66 -5.62 -4.24
C THR A 57 1.48 -5.64 -5.19
N HIS A 58 0.31 -5.23 -4.72
CA HIS A 58 -0.92 -5.20 -5.51
C HIS A 58 -1.68 -3.93 -5.23
N ILE A 59 -2.39 -3.47 -6.23
CA ILE A 59 -3.21 -2.27 -6.13
C ILE A 59 -4.64 -2.62 -6.54
N LEU A 60 -5.59 -2.13 -5.76
CA LEU A 60 -7.00 -2.13 -6.13
C LEU A 60 -7.46 -0.68 -6.13
N GLN A 61 -7.73 -0.15 -7.30
CA GLN A 61 -8.19 1.23 -7.43
C GLN A 61 -9.69 1.23 -7.70
N LEU A 62 -10.41 2.01 -6.91
CA LEU A 62 -11.86 2.09 -7.02
C LEU A 62 -12.28 3.54 -7.25
N ASP A 63 -13.23 3.72 -8.15
CA ASP A 63 -13.86 5.01 -8.41
C ASP A 63 -15.28 4.73 -8.87
N GLN A 64 -16.19 4.53 -7.91
CA GLN A 64 -17.57 4.11 -8.14
C GLN A 64 -17.67 2.72 -8.75
N LYS A 65 -16.61 2.26 -9.39
CA LYS A 65 -16.47 0.92 -9.94
C LYS A 65 -15.02 0.55 -9.86
N GLN A 66 -14.73 -0.71 -10.06
CA GLN A 66 -13.33 -1.15 -10.08
C GLN A 66 -12.64 -0.57 -11.30
N VAL A 67 -11.59 0.20 -11.07
CA VAL A 67 -10.80 0.79 -12.13
C VAL A 67 -9.58 -0.10 -12.44
N PHE A 68 -8.99 -0.66 -11.40
CA PHE A 68 -7.82 -1.52 -11.57
C PHE A 68 -7.69 -2.45 -10.37
N PHE A 69 -7.26 -3.67 -10.64
CA PHE A 69 -6.79 -4.59 -9.61
C PHE A 69 -5.68 -5.43 -10.19
N GLY A 70 -4.55 -5.47 -9.52
CA GLY A 70 -3.44 -6.29 -9.96
C GLY A 70 -2.12 -5.88 -9.34
N PRO A 71 -1.01 -6.45 -9.84
CA PRO A 71 0.33 -6.11 -9.35
C PRO A 71 0.66 -4.64 -9.56
N THR A 72 1.48 -4.10 -8.66
CA THR A 72 1.82 -2.68 -8.70
C THR A 72 2.52 -2.29 -10.00
N ASP A 73 3.42 -3.13 -10.50
CA ASP A 73 4.13 -2.81 -11.73
C ASP A 73 3.18 -2.70 -12.92
N GLU A 74 2.11 -3.50 -12.94
CA GLU A 74 1.09 -3.38 -13.98
C GLU A 74 0.27 -2.11 -13.80
N TYR A 75 -0.02 -1.76 -12.55
CA TYR A 75 -0.74 -0.52 -12.27
C TYR A 75 0.02 0.70 -12.77
N LEU A 76 1.34 0.71 -12.60
CA LEU A 76 2.16 1.85 -13.01
C LEU A 76 2.21 2.02 -14.52
N LYS A 77 1.80 1.01 -15.28
CA LYS A 77 1.70 1.10 -16.74
C LYS A 77 0.38 1.70 -17.19
N THR A 78 -0.61 1.80 -16.31
CA THR A 78 -1.89 2.41 -16.65
C THR A 78 -1.79 3.92 -16.66
N GLU A 79 -2.77 4.57 -17.27
CA GLU A 79 -2.83 6.03 -17.26
C GLU A 79 -2.93 6.58 -15.85
N ALA A 80 -3.74 5.93 -14.99
CA ALA A 80 -3.88 6.37 -13.62
C ALA A 80 -2.57 6.25 -12.86
N GLY A 81 -1.86 5.13 -13.06
CA GLY A 81 -0.57 4.93 -12.38
C GLY A 81 0.49 5.90 -12.87
N LYS A 82 0.50 6.18 -14.17
CA LYS A 82 1.47 7.12 -14.74
C LYS A 82 1.29 8.52 -14.19
N GLN A 83 0.07 8.91 -13.86
CA GLN A 83 -0.18 10.21 -13.27
C GLN A 83 0.58 10.40 -11.97
N PHE A 84 0.64 9.36 -11.15
CA PHE A 84 1.38 9.46 -9.89
C PHE A 84 2.88 9.55 -10.12
N LEU A 85 3.40 8.80 -11.08
CA LEU A 85 4.82 8.87 -11.42
C LEU A 85 5.16 10.23 -12.02
N GLY A 86 4.37 10.66 -13.01
CA GLY A 86 4.60 11.95 -13.64
C GLY A 86 4.52 13.10 -12.66
N GLY A 87 3.53 13.04 -11.75
CA GLY A 87 3.40 14.04 -10.73
C GLY A 87 4.60 14.09 -9.80
N ALA A 88 5.24 12.96 -9.57
CA ALA A 88 6.41 12.90 -8.72
C ALA A 88 7.63 13.56 -9.38
N ASP A 89 7.67 13.57 -10.69
CA ASP A 89 8.77 14.13 -11.46
C ASP A 89 8.62 15.63 -11.67
N LEU A 90 7.49 16.16 -11.35
CA LEU A 90 7.23 17.59 -11.48
C LEU A 90 7.66 18.34 -10.23
#